data_0fb8d0ca2d64256de22d085501942606
#
_entry.id   0fb8d0ca2d64256de22d085501942606
#
_cell.length_a   1.000
_cell.length_b   1.000
_cell.length_c   1.000
_cell.angle_alpha   90.00
_cell.angle_beta   90.00
_cell.angle_gamma   90.00
#
_symmetry.space_group_name_H-M   'P 1'
#
loop_
_entity.id
_entity.type
_entity.pdbx_description
1 polymer ?
#
loop_
_entity_poly.entity_id
_entity_poly.type
_entity_poly.pdbx_seq_one_letter_code
_entity_poly.pdbx_strand_id
1 'polypeptide(L)'
;MEGSEEELKSLLMEVKEESEKVGLKLNIQKTKIKVCGPITSWQEVGATTETVTDIIFLGSKITADGDCSHEIKRHLILGGKAMTKLDSILKSRHITLPTKVCLVKAMVFPVVMYGCETWTINKPECQRIDAFELWCWRRLLRIPWTARRSNQSILKEMSPGCSLKGLMLKLKLQ
;
A
#
# COMPACT_ATOMS: atom_id res chain seq x y z
N MET A 1 -1.33 16.23 -17.25
CA MET A 1 -0.76 17.54 -16.87
C MET A 1 0.56 17.64 -17.59
N GLU A 2 0.61 18.39 -18.64
CA GLU A 2 1.85 18.75 -19.34
C GLU A 2 2.34 20.06 -18.70
N GLY A 3 3.01 19.95 -17.55
CA GLY A 3 3.69 21.09 -16.96
C GLY A 3 5.03 21.28 -17.65
N SER A 4 5.31 22.45 -18.19
CA SER A 4 6.64 22.77 -18.69
C SER A 4 7.63 22.87 -17.52
N GLU A 5 8.92 22.71 -17.81
CA GLU A 5 9.99 22.87 -16.80
C GLU A 5 9.91 24.26 -16.14
N GLU A 6 9.52 25.27 -16.90
CA GLU A 6 9.38 26.64 -16.43
C GLU A 6 8.21 26.84 -15.47
N GLU A 7 7.07 26.18 -15.73
CA GLU A 7 5.91 26.20 -14.81
C GLU A 7 6.24 25.54 -13.47
N LEU A 8 6.97 24.44 -13.49
CA LEU A 8 7.37 23.75 -12.27
C LEU A 8 8.38 24.58 -11.45
N LYS A 9 9.33 25.26 -12.11
CA LYS A 9 10.24 26.20 -11.45
C LYS A 9 9.50 27.37 -10.81
N SER A 10 8.54 27.96 -11.52
CA SER A 10 7.68 29.03 -11.01
C SER A 10 6.91 28.59 -9.78
N LEU A 11 6.28 27.40 -9.84
CA LEU A 11 5.53 26.83 -8.73
C LEU A 11 6.42 26.55 -7.50
N LEU A 12 7.63 26.06 -7.72
CA LEU A 12 8.59 25.79 -6.63
C LEU A 12 9.06 27.07 -5.94
N MET A 13 9.28 28.15 -6.71
CA MET A 13 9.58 29.47 -6.18
C MET A 13 8.42 30.02 -5.36
N GLU A 14 7.21 29.93 -5.87
CA GLU A 14 6.00 30.38 -5.16
C GLU A 14 5.81 29.62 -3.83
N VAL A 15 5.94 28.30 -3.85
CA VAL A 15 5.87 27.46 -2.63
C VAL A 15 6.96 27.86 -1.62
N LYS A 16 8.17 28.16 -2.11
CA LYS A 16 9.27 28.61 -1.23
C LYS A 16 8.95 29.95 -0.58
N GLU A 17 8.51 30.93 -1.35
CA GLU A 17 8.16 32.26 -0.83
C GLU A 17 6.99 32.21 0.17
N GLU A 18 5.92 31.47 -0.16
CA GLU A 18 4.77 31.32 0.75
C GLU A 18 5.13 30.55 2.03
N SER A 19 6.00 29.54 1.92
CA SER A 19 6.45 28.80 3.12
C SER A 19 7.32 29.65 4.02
N GLU A 20 8.17 30.54 3.47
CA GLU A 20 9.01 31.45 4.24
C GLU A 20 8.18 32.48 5.00
N LYS A 21 7.05 32.96 4.45
CA LYS A 21 6.13 33.89 5.13
C LYS A 21 5.53 33.30 6.41
N VAL A 22 5.35 32.00 6.49
CA VAL A 22 4.85 31.31 7.69
C VAL A 22 5.98 30.70 8.55
N GLY A 23 7.24 31.06 8.28
CA GLY A 23 8.41 30.61 9.05
C GLY A 23 8.87 29.18 8.72
N LEU A 24 8.37 28.56 7.65
CA LEU A 24 8.81 27.25 7.18
C LEU A 24 9.90 27.40 6.12
N LYS A 25 10.88 26.49 6.15
CA LYS A 25 11.93 26.43 5.12
C LYS A 25 11.82 25.16 4.31
N LEU A 26 11.80 25.31 2.99
CA LEU A 26 11.81 24.18 2.06
C LEU A 26 13.13 23.40 2.22
N ASN A 27 13.04 22.10 2.45
CA ASN A 27 14.22 21.24 2.54
C ASN A 27 14.56 20.67 1.16
N ILE A 28 15.49 21.31 0.47
CA ILE A 28 15.90 20.96 -0.90
C ILE A 28 16.42 19.52 -0.99
N GLN A 29 17.16 19.03 0.03
CA GLN A 29 17.69 17.66 0.03
C GLN A 29 16.59 16.58 0.11
N LYS A 30 15.44 16.92 0.70
CA LYS A 30 14.27 16.03 0.78
C LYS A 30 13.27 16.23 -0.35
N THR A 31 13.41 17.33 -1.10
CA THR A 31 12.55 17.62 -2.26
C THR A 31 13.03 16.76 -3.43
N LYS A 32 12.13 15.98 -4.01
CA LYS A 32 12.42 15.12 -5.15
C LYS A 32 11.46 15.43 -6.28
N ILE A 33 11.98 15.47 -7.48
CA ILE A 33 11.20 15.71 -8.69
C ILE A 33 11.06 14.39 -9.44
N LYS A 34 9.81 14.02 -9.73
CA LYS A 34 9.51 12.87 -10.58
C LYS A 34 9.16 13.38 -11.98
N VAL A 35 9.92 12.93 -12.96
CA VAL A 35 9.69 13.24 -14.37
C VAL A 35 9.10 12.02 -15.06
N CYS A 36 8.01 12.21 -15.78
CA CYS A 36 7.39 11.20 -16.64
C CYS A 36 7.81 11.51 -18.10
N GLY A 37 8.98 10.99 -18.53
CA GLY A 37 9.50 11.23 -19.89
C GLY A 37 11.03 11.14 -19.98
N PRO A 38 11.61 11.37 -21.16
CA PRO A 38 13.04 11.14 -21.44
C PRO A 38 13.98 12.26 -20.94
N ILE A 39 13.64 12.99 -19.88
CA ILE A 39 14.48 14.06 -19.34
C ILE A 39 15.48 13.46 -18.33
N THR A 40 16.78 13.56 -18.66
CA THR A 40 17.86 12.89 -17.94
C THR A 40 18.54 13.72 -16.85
N SER A 41 18.34 15.03 -16.79
CA SER A 41 18.93 15.87 -15.73
C SER A 41 18.19 17.17 -15.54
N TRP A 42 17.95 17.53 -14.29
CA TRP A 42 17.40 18.83 -13.90
C TRP A 42 18.42 19.60 -13.11
N GLN A 43 18.76 20.81 -13.58
CA GLN A 43 19.60 21.75 -12.84
C GLN A 43 18.74 22.90 -12.35
N GLU A 44 18.60 23.03 -11.07
CA GLU A 44 17.98 24.18 -10.42
C GLU A 44 19.04 25.22 -10.05
N VAL A 45 18.65 26.49 -10.01
CA VAL A 45 19.54 27.59 -9.66
C VAL A 45 20.15 27.36 -8.28
N GLY A 46 21.34 26.78 -8.22
CA GLY A 46 22.19 26.66 -7.04
C GLY A 46 22.12 25.34 -6.25
N ALA A 47 21.27 24.39 -6.61
CA ALA A 47 21.26 23.05 -5.99
C ALA A 47 20.74 21.99 -6.98
N THR A 48 21.44 20.87 -7.07
CA THR A 48 21.01 19.72 -7.87
C THR A 48 19.89 18.99 -7.14
N THR A 49 18.65 19.11 -7.63
CA THR A 49 17.53 18.30 -7.13
C THR A 49 17.59 16.94 -7.84
N GLU A 50 17.58 15.85 -7.09
CA GLU A 50 17.61 14.50 -7.66
C GLU A 50 16.32 14.20 -8.41
N THR A 51 16.46 13.89 -9.71
CA THR A 51 15.36 13.27 -10.47
C THR A 51 15.28 11.79 -10.12
N VAL A 52 14.12 11.34 -9.71
CA VAL A 52 13.90 9.94 -9.31
C VAL A 52 12.84 9.29 -10.19
N THR A 53 13.08 8.04 -10.56
CA THR A 53 12.09 7.22 -11.29
C THR A 53 10.96 6.76 -10.37
N ASP A 54 11.31 6.48 -9.11
CA ASP A 54 10.37 5.98 -8.10
C ASP A 54 10.37 6.91 -6.90
N ILE A 55 9.20 7.24 -6.40
CA ILE A 55 9.04 8.08 -5.20
C ILE A 55 8.16 7.37 -4.18
N ILE A 56 8.51 7.52 -2.90
CA ILE A 56 7.63 7.11 -1.80
C ILE A 56 6.89 8.36 -1.32
N PHE A 57 5.60 8.42 -1.59
CA PHE A 57 4.72 9.50 -1.19
C PHE A 57 3.68 9.00 -0.19
N LEU A 58 3.63 9.60 1.00
CA LEU A 58 2.74 9.18 2.10
C LEU A 58 2.76 7.66 2.37
N GLY A 59 3.93 7.05 2.25
CA GLY A 59 4.09 5.62 2.49
C GLY A 59 3.74 4.71 1.29
N SER A 60 3.25 5.24 0.18
CA SER A 60 3.01 4.51 -1.07
C SER A 60 4.13 4.73 -2.08
N LYS A 61 4.58 3.66 -2.72
CA LYS A 61 5.59 3.72 -3.79
C LYS A 61 4.91 4.02 -5.13
N ILE A 62 5.25 5.15 -5.72
CA ILE A 62 4.79 5.56 -7.05
C ILE A 62 5.92 5.30 -8.03
N THR A 63 5.70 4.41 -9.00
CA THR A 63 6.64 4.06 -10.06
C THR A 63 6.38 4.85 -11.33
N ALA A 64 7.38 5.00 -12.21
CA ALA A 64 7.24 5.76 -13.45
C ALA A 64 6.29 5.08 -14.45
N ASP A 65 6.28 3.75 -14.46
CA ASP A 65 5.44 2.91 -15.34
C ASP A 65 4.00 2.73 -14.86
N GLY A 66 3.66 3.24 -13.66
CA GLY A 66 2.35 3.04 -13.05
C GLY A 66 2.05 1.60 -12.63
N ASP A 67 3.06 0.70 -12.63
CA ASP A 67 2.89 -0.68 -12.15
C ASP A 67 2.81 -0.74 -10.62
N CYS A 68 1.65 -1.13 -10.12
CA CYS A 68 1.39 -1.27 -8.69
C CYS A 68 1.80 -2.65 -8.12
N SER A 69 2.31 -3.57 -8.94
CA SER A 69 2.65 -4.95 -8.51
C SER A 69 3.66 -4.96 -7.36
N HIS A 70 4.66 -4.08 -7.39
CA HIS A 70 5.67 -3.96 -6.34
C HIS A 70 5.06 -3.45 -5.04
N GLU A 71 4.18 -2.46 -5.13
CA GLU A 71 3.50 -1.88 -3.98
C GLU A 71 2.54 -2.89 -3.33
N ILE A 72 1.75 -3.58 -4.14
CA ILE A 72 0.87 -4.66 -3.67
C ILE A 72 1.67 -5.73 -2.93
N LYS A 73 2.78 -6.21 -3.50
CA LYS A 73 3.66 -7.18 -2.84
C LYS A 73 4.19 -6.66 -1.50
N ARG A 74 4.63 -5.39 -1.45
CA ARG A 74 5.12 -4.75 -0.24
C ARG A 74 4.06 -4.74 0.86
N HIS A 75 2.82 -4.36 0.54
CA HIS A 75 1.71 -4.32 1.48
C HIS A 75 1.29 -5.72 1.95
N LEU A 76 1.31 -6.72 1.08
CA LEU A 76 1.08 -8.12 1.48
C LEU A 76 2.14 -8.61 2.47
N ILE A 77 3.42 -8.24 2.27
CA ILE A 77 4.50 -8.56 3.23
C ILE A 77 4.29 -7.86 4.56
N LEU A 78 3.90 -6.58 4.55
CA LEU A 78 3.59 -5.82 5.78
C LEU A 78 2.40 -6.42 6.52
N GLY A 79 1.34 -6.81 5.81
CA GLY A 79 0.21 -7.54 6.37
C GLY A 79 0.62 -8.88 6.98
N GLY A 80 1.53 -9.61 6.33
CA GLY A 80 2.13 -10.83 6.86
C GLY A 80 2.88 -10.61 8.17
N LYS A 81 3.65 -9.53 8.26
CA LYS A 81 4.34 -9.13 9.51
C LYS A 81 3.33 -8.76 10.61
N ALA A 82 2.26 -8.01 10.26
CA ALA A 82 1.19 -7.69 11.20
C ALA A 82 0.50 -8.97 11.73
N MET A 83 0.17 -9.91 10.84
CA MET A 83 -0.40 -11.20 11.21
C MET A 83 0.51 -12.01 12.14
N THR A 84 1.83 -11.94 11.91
CA THR A 84 2.81 -12.63 12.77
C THR A 84 2.89 -12.01 14.17
N LYS A 85 2.77 -10.68 14.28
CA LYS A 85 2.71 -9.99 15.58
C LYS A 85 1.48 -10.37 16.41
N LEU A 86 0.38 -10.71 15.75
CA LEU A 86 -0.85 -11.18 16.42
C LEU A 86 -0.82 -12.65 16.80
N ASP A 87 0.22 -13.39 16.48
CA ASP A 87 0.25 -14.85 16.59
C ASP A 87 0.01 -15.33 18.04
N SER A 88 0.54 -14.64 19.05
CA SER A 88 0.31 -14.94 20.47
C SER A 88 -1.18 -14.83 20.84
N ILE A 89 -1.84 -13.77 20.38
CA ILE A 89 -3.26 -13.51 20.63
C ILE A 89 -4.11 -14.55 19.88
N LEU A 90 -3.79 -14.80 18.62
CA LEU A 90 -4.52 -15.76 17.78
C LEU A 90 -4.36 -17.20 18.27
N LYS A 91 -3.26 -17.54 18.98
CA LYS A 91 -3.04 -18.84 19.63
C LYS A 91 -3.81 -19.00 20.94
N SER A 92 -4.23 -17.92 21.58
CA SER A 92 -4.94 -17.99 22.85
C SER A 92 -6.25 -18.80 22.69
N ARG A 93 -6.51 -19.71 23.67
CA ARG A 93 -7.75 -20.48 23.74
C ARG A 93 -8.91 -19.69 24.34
N HIS A 94 -8.59 -18.63 25.09
CA HIS A 94 -9.59 -17.79 25.77
C HIS A 94 -10.30 -16.82 24.83
N ILE A 95 -9.76 -16.60 23.64
CA ILE A 95 -10.34 -15.68 22.65
C ILE A 95 -11.17 -16.47 21.65
N THR A 96 -12.43 -16.07 21.48
CA THR A 96 -13.37 -16.73 20.57
C THR A 96 -12.97 -16.55 19.10
N LEU A 97 -13.40 -17.46 18.26
CA LEU A 97 -13.11 -17.39 16.82
C LEU A 97 -13.64 -16.11 16.15
N PRO A 98 -14.89 -15.65 16.41
CA PRO A 98 -15.38 -14.38 15.86
C PRO A 98 -14.51 -13.19 16.26
N THR A 99 -14.06 -13.13 17.53
CA THR A 99 -13.17 -12.05 17.99
C THR A 99 -11.83 -12.06 17.25
N LYS A 100 -11.25 -13.25 17.03
CA LYS A 100 -10.01 -13.40 16.24
C LYS A 100 -10.19 -12.93 14.79
N VAL A 101 -11.33 -13.26 14.18
CA VAL A 101 -11.67 -12.77 12.81
C VAL A 101 -11.76 -11.25 12.79
N CYS A 102 -12.45 -10.66 13.78
CA CYS A 102 -12.55 -9.21 13.92
C CYS A 102 -11.16 -8.55 14.06
N LEU A 103 -10.27 -9.12 14.88
CA LEU A 103 -8.91 -8.62 15.04
C LEU A 103 -8.11 -8.65 13.73
N VAL A 104 -8.19 -9.73 12.97
CA VAL A 104 -7.52 -9.81 11.65
C VAL A 104 -8.07 -8.76 10.70
N LYS A 105 -9.40 -8.60 10.63
CA LYS A 105 -10.04 -7.59 9.78
C LYS A 105 -9.71 -6.16 10.22
N ALA A 106 -9.58 -5.89 11.50
CA ALA A 106 -9.30 -4.55 12.02
C ALA A 106 -7.82 -4.17 12.01
N MET A 107 -6.90 -5.12 12.13
CA MET A 107 -5.48 -4.83 12.31
C MET A 107 -4.60 -5.25 11.13
N VAL A 108 -4.97 -6.28 10.38
CA VAL A 108 -4.17 -6.79 9.26
C VAL A 108 -4.66 -6.21 7.93
N PHE A 109 -5.97 -6.25 7.70
CA PHE A 109 -6.54 -5.80 6.42
C PHE A 109 -6.28 -4.31 6.13
N PRO A 110 -6.40 -3.35 7.08
CA PRO A 110 -6.07 -1.95 6.80
C PRO A 110 -4.61 -1.74 6.39
N VAL A 111 -3.67 -2.52 6.94
CA VAL A 111 -2.26 -2.46 6.54
C VAL A 111 -2.08 -2.89 5.09
N VAL A 112 -2.83 -3.91 4.66
CA VAL A 112 -2.77 -4.40 3.27
C VAL A 112 -3.50 -3.47 2.31
N MET A 113 -4.61 -2.88 2.74
CA MET A 113 -5.45 -2.01 1.91
C MET A 113 -4.95 -0.56 1.81
N TYR A 114 -3.93 -0.18 2.59
CA TYR A 114 -3.45 1.20 2.60
C TYR A 114 -2.99 1.65 1.22
N GLY A 115 -3.59 2.74 0.71
CA GLY A 115 -3.31 3.29 -0.61
C GLY A 115 -3.87 2.48 -1.79
N CYS A 116 -4.74 1.48 -1.53
CA CYS A 116 -5.26 0.60 -2.59
C CYS A 116 -6.19 1.32 -3.58
N GLU A 117 -6.66 2.52 -3.27
CA GLU A 117 -7.49 3.36 -4.13
C GLU A 117 -6.78 3.68 -5.45
N THR A 118 -5.46 3.88 -5.38
CA THR A 118 -4.62 4.24 -6.52
C THR A 118 -4.14 3.04 -7.33
N TRP A 119 -4.30 1.80 -6.81
CA TRP A 119 -3.73 0.62 -7.46
C TRP A 119 -4.49 0.18 -8.71
N THR A 120 -3.79 -0.09 -9.77
CA THR A 120 -4.33 -0.83 -10.91
C THR A 120 -4.20 -2.32 -10.61
N ILE A 121 -5.31 -2.96 -10.24
CA ILE A 121 -5.30 -4.38 -9.81
C ILE A 121 -5.62 -5.26 -11.02
N ASN A 122 -4.62 -5.94 -11.54
CA ASN A 122 -4.72 -6.90 -12.62
C ASN A 122 -5.06 -8.31 -12.10
N LYS A 123 -5.33 -9.24 -13.00
CA LYS A 123 -5.69 -10.63 -12.63
C LYS A 123 -4.64 -11.34 -11.77
N PRO A 124 -3.31 -11.23 -12.02
CA PRO A 124 -2.28 -11.80 -11.15
C PRO A 124 -2.29 -11.21 -9.73
N GLU A 125 -2.52 -9.91 -9.60
CA GLU A 125 -2.59 -9.22 -8.29
C GLU A 125 -3.82 -9.68 -7.51
N CYS A 126 -4.97 -9.85 -8.19
CA CYS A 126 -6.16 -10.45 -7.58
C CYS A 126 -5.84 -11.81 -6.96
N GLN A 127 -5.16 -12.67 -7.70
CA GLN A 127 -4.79 -14.01 -7.21
C GLN A 127 -3.86 -13.96 -5.99
N ARG A 128 -2.93 -13.00 -5.95
CA ARG A 128 -2.03 -12.79 -4.80
C ARG A 128 -2.78 -12.32 -3.56
N ILE A 129 -3.73 -11.41 -3.74
CA ILE A 129 -4.58 -10.88 -2.66
C ILE A 129 -5.47 -11.99 -2.09
N ASP A 130 -6.11 -12.78 -2.97
CA ASP A 130 -6.95 -13.91 -2.58
C ASP A 130 -6.13 -15.00 -1.86
N ALA A 131 -4.91 -15.28 -2.34
CA ALA A 131 -3.99 -16.22 -1.70
C ALA A 131 -3.54 -15.74 -0.30
N PHE A 132 -3.28 -14.43 -0.14
CA PHE A 132 -2.95 -13.85 1.15
C PHE A 132 -4.10 -13.93 2.13
N GLU A 133 -5.32 -13.61 1.72
CA GLU A 133 -6.51 -13.73 2.55
C GLU A 133 -6.68 -15.17 3.04
N LEU A 134 -6.58 -16.13 2.13
CA LEU A 134 -6.66 -17.55 2.47
C LEU A 134 -5.55 -17.98 3.44
N TRP A 135 -4.33 -17.48 3.27
CA TRP A 135 -3.22 -17.74 4.18
C TRP A 135 -3.51 -17.20 5.59
N CYS A 136 -4.09 -15.99 5.71
CA CYS A 136 -4.51 -15.43 7.00
C CYS A 136 -5.52 -16.36 7.70
N TRP A 137 -6.53 -16.83 6.97
CA TRP A 137 -7.57 -17.69 7.54
C TRP A 137 -7.03 -19.08 7.92
N ARG A 138 -6.19 -19.69 7.09
CA ARG A 138 -5.53 -20.95 7.42
C ARG A 138 -4.68 -20.84 8.69
N ARG A 139 -3.91 -19.74 8.82
CA ARG A 139 -3.09 -19.49 10.00
C ARG A 139 -3.95 -19.30 11.25
N LEU A 140 -5.05 -18.56 11.15
CA LEU A 140 -5.99 -18.34 12.25
C LEU A 140 -6.66 -19.65 12.70
N LEU A 141 -7.07 -20.49 11.76
CA LEU A 141 -7.68 -21.80 12.03
C LEU A 141 -6.64 -22.89 12.39
N ARG A 142 -5.35 -22.60 12.30
CA ARG A 142 -4.23 -23.56 12.47
C ARG A 142 -4.34 -24.76 11.53
N ILE A 143 -4.82 -24.55 10.32
CA ILE A 143 -4.92 -25.59 9.31
C ILE A 143 -3.61 -25.60 8.53
N PRO A 144 -2.78 -26.66 8.62
CA PRO A 144 -1.60 -26.78 7.79
C PRO A 144 -2.02 -26.80 6.32
N TRP A 145 -1.20 -26.24 5.46
CA TRP A 145 -1.52 -26.20 4.03
C TRP A 145 -1.59 -27.58 3.39
N THR A 146 -0.97 -28.59 4.01
CA THR A 146 -1.03 -30.01 3.63
C THR A 146 -2.36 -30.66 3.95
N ALA A 147 -3.21 -30.04 4.81
CA ALA A 147 -4.52 -30.58 5.11
C ALA A 147 -5.42 -30.52 3.87
N ARG A 148 -6.08 -31.63 3.56
CA ARG A 148 -6.98 -31.79 2.41
C ARG A 148 -8.30 -31.01 2.55
N ARG A 149 -8.26 -29.83 3.14
CA ARG A 149 -9.44 -28.97 3.30
C ARG A 149 -9.52 -27.96 2.15
N SER A 150 -10.67 -27.91 1.46
CA SER A 150 -10.82 -27.02 0.31
C SER A 150 -10.79 -25.55 0.71
N ASN A 151 -10.24 -24.69 -0.15
CA ASN A 151 -10.19 -23.24 0.04
C ASN A 151 -11.59 -22.64 0.20
N GLN A 152 -12.56 -23.14 -0.59
CA GLN A 152 -13.94 -22.70 -0.51
C GLN A 152 -14.59 -22.98 0.83
N SER A 153 -14.31 -24.15 1.44
CA SER A 153 -14.80 -24.50 2.78
C SER A 153 -14.27 -23.53 3.85
N ILE A 154 -12.98 -23.13 3.75
CA ILE A 154 -12.37 -22.19 4.68
C ILE A 154 -12.97 -20.80 4.51
N LEU A 155 -13.13 -20.32 3.29
CA LEU A 155 -13.69 -18.99 3.02
C LEU A 155 -15.16 -18.88 3.47
N LYS A 156 -15.97 -19.92 3.24
CA LYS A 156 -17.36 -19.96 3.71
C LYS A 156 -17.47 -19.86 5.24
N GLU A 157 -16.54 -20.48 5.96
CA GLU A 157 -16.51 -20.42 7.42
C GLU A 157 -16.06 -19.07 7.97
N MET A 158 -15.10 -18.41 7.29
CA MET A 158 -14.39 -17.25 7.83
C MET A 158 -14.88 -15.91 7.31
N SER A 159 -15.42 -15.85 6.10
CA SER A 159 -15.79 -14.60 5.44
C SER A 159 -17.17 -14.67 4.78
N PRO A 160 -18.24 -14.86 5.55
CA PRO A 160 -19.57 -14.95 4.95
C PRO A 160 -20.05 -13.67 4.28
N GLY A 161 -19.40 -12.52 4.47
CA GLY A 161 -19.91 -11.23 4.03
C GLY A 161 -19.06 -10.47 3.02
N CYS A 162 -17.73 -10.44 3.15
CA CYS A 162 -16.88 -9.61 2.28
C CYS A 162 -15.43 -10.11 2.26
N SER A 163 -14.92 -10.43 1.09
CA SER A 163 -13.49 -10.77 0.90
C SER A 163 -12.61 -9.52 1.00
N LEU A 164 -11.32 -9.70 1.26
CA LEU A 164 -10.33 -8.62 1.27
C LEU A 164 -10.37 -7.83 -0.05
N LYS A 165 -10.42 -8.54 -1.18
CA LYS A 165 -10.58 -7.94 -2.51
C LYS A 165 -11.90 -7.14 -2.62
N GLY A 166 -13.00 -7.66 -2.09
CA GLY A 166 -14.28 -6.94 -2.08
C GLY A 166 -14.23 -5.66 -1.26
N LEU A 167 -13.48 -5.63 -0.16
CA LEU A 167 -13.24 -4.42 0.64
C LEU A 167 -12.42 -3.40 -0.13
N MET A 168 -11.34 -3.83 -0.81
CA MET A 168 -10.52 -2.95 -1.66
C MET A 168 -11.34 -2.31 -2.79
N LEU A 169 -12.20 -3.10 -3.45
CA LEU A 169 -13.08 -2.59 -4.51
C LEU A 169 -14.08 -1.55 -3.98
N LYS A 170 -14.62 -1.75 -2.77
CA LYS A 170 -15.50 -0.76 -2.14
C LYS A 170 -14.80 0.56 -1.86
N LEU A 171 -13.55 0.54 -1.39
CA LEU A 171 -12.75 1.76 -1.16
C LEU A 171 -12.47 2.53 -2.45
N LYS A 172 -12.32 1.83 -3.58
CA LYS A 172 -12.11 2.46 -4.89
C LYS A 172 -13.34 3.16 -5.46
N LEU A 173 -14.53 2.81 -5.00
CA LEU A 173 -15.80 3.35 -5.49
C LEU A 173 -16.33 4.50 -4.62
N GLN A 174 -15.62 4.86 -3.55
CA GLN A 174 -15.90 6.03 -2.71
C GLN A 174 -15.12 7.25 -3.20
#